data_975c26d83430f6450d45d6f388bcfb03
#
_entry.id   975c26d83430f6450d45d6f388bcfb03
#
_cell.length_a   1.000
_cell.length_b   1.000
_cell.length_c   1.000
_cell.angle_alpha   90.00
_cell.angle_beta   90.00
_cell.angle_gamma   90.00
#
_symmetry.space_group_name_H-M   'P 1'
#
loop_
_entity.id
_entity.type
_entity.pdbx_description
1 polymer ?
#
loop_
_entity_poly.entity_id
_entity_poly.type
_entity_poly.pdbx_seq_one_letter_code
_entity_poly.pdbx_strand_id
1 'polypeptide(L)'
;GYYTEAGLIVQQARQLGITQPLFGGDGGEAPELIQIAGAALENTFYSTHFSLEAGDPKGQAFVKAYQAKYQGESPDAMAALGYDSAMVLFDAIKRAGSTDSAKVRDALAATKDFPCVTGKTTLDAQRNATKGAVIITVRDGKFKYVETIQP
;
A
#
# COMPACT_ATOMS: atom_id res chain seq x y z
N GLY A 1 12.69 -4.84 -8.23
CA GLY A 1 13.27 -5.53 -7.07
C GLY A 1 12.43 -5.32 -5.83
N TYR A 2 12.58 -6.20 -4.88
CA TYR A 2 11.93 -6.14 -3.59
C TYR A 2 12.90 -5.59 -2.53
N TYR A 3 12.49 -5.59 -1.29
CA TYR A 3 13.21 -4.99 -0.16
C TYR A 3 14.66 -5.48 -0.01
N THR A 4 14.97 -6.73 -0.32
CA THR A 4 16.33 -7.26 -0.20
C THR A 4 17.29 -6.58 -1.17
N GLU A 5 16.96 -6.59 -2.47
CA GLU A 5 17.76 -5.96 -3.50
C GLU A 5 17.76 -4.43 -3.34
N ALA A 6 16.61 -3.85 -3.01
CA ALA A 6 16.50 -2.41 -2.77
C ALA A 6 17.40 -1.96 -1.62
N GLY A 7 17.45 -2.69 -0.52
CA GLY A 7 18.31 -2.40 0.63
C GLY A 7 19.80 -2.44 0.27
N LEU A 8 20.22 -3.49 -0.46
CA LEU A 8 21.61 -3.62 -0.92
C LEU A 8 21.99 -2.51 -1.90
N ILE A 9 21.11 -2.15 -2.83
CA ILE A 9 21.34 -1.05 -3.79
C ILE A 9 21.53 0.27 -3.06
N VAL A 10 20.65 0.57 -2.09
CA VAL A 10 20.75 1.81 -1.31
C VAL A 10 22.07 1.86 -0.51
N GLN A 11 22.44 0.76 0.16
CA GLN A 11 23.73 0.68 0.86
C GLN A 11 24.90 0.98 -0.08
N GLN A 12 24.97 0.29 -1.21
CA GLN A 12 26.05 0.47 -2.18
C GLN A 12 26.07 1.90 -2.75
N ALA A 13 24.91 2.47 -3.06
CA ALA A 13 24.81 3.84 -3.52
C ALA A 13 25.43 4.83 -2.51
N ARG A 14 25.11 4.69 -1.23
CA ARG A 14 25.68 5.54 -0.17
C ARG A 14 27.17 5.32 0.03
N GLN A 15 27.65 4.07 -0.05
CA GLN A 15 29.09 3.75 -0.02
C GLN A 15 29.87 4.38 -1.17
N LEU A 16 29.23 4.50 -2.34
CA LEU A 16 29.82 5.18 -3.52
C LEU A 16 29.67 6.71 -3.47
N GLY A 17 29.17 7.28 -2.37
CA GLY A 17 29.02 8.72 -2.19
C GLY A 17 27.80 9.33 -2.86
N ILE A 18 26.84 8.53 -3.30
CA ILE A 18 25.56 9.03 -3.86
C ILE A 18 24.69 9.52 -2.70
N THR A 19 24.53 10.83 -2.55
CA THR A 19 23.79 11.49 -1.47
C THR A 19 22.41 11.99 -1.92
N GLN A 20 22.11 11.95 -3.21
CA GLN A 20 20.84 12.39 -3.78
C GLN A 20 19.67 11.55 -3.22
N PRO A 21 18.43 12.11 -3.22
CA PRO A 21 17.25 11.34 -2.90
C PRO A 21 17.13 10.11 -3.79
N LEU A 22 16.80 8.97 -3.20
CA LEU A 22 16.52 7.74 -3.94
C LEU A 22 15.03 7.44 -3.87
N PHE A 23 14.46 6.95 -4.97
CA PHE A 23 13.04 6.65 -5.08
C PHE A 23 12.83 5.18 -5.41
N GLY A 24 11.89 4.55 -4.74
CA GLY A 24 11.49 3.16 -4.94
C GLY A 24 9.98 2.99 -5.06
N GLY A 25 9.56 1.82 -5.51
CA GLY A 25 8.17 1.39 -5.51
C GLY A 25 7.79 0.63 -4.24
N ASP A 26 6.55 0.17 -4.18
CA ASP A 26 5.92 -0.52 -3.07
C ASP A 26 6.62 -1.82 -2.63
N GLY A 27 7.29 -2.50 -3.54
CA GLY A 27 8.07 -3.70 -3.22
C GLY A 27 9.23 -3.49 -2.23
N GLY A 28 9.59 -2.23 -1.93
CA GLY A 28 10.57 -1.88 -0.90
C GLY A 28 9.98 -1.75 0.51
N GLU A 29 8.66 -1.67 0.67
CA GLU A 29 8.03 -1.47 1.97
C GLU A 29 7.97 -2.76 2.80
N ALA A 30 9.05 -3.02 3.55
CA ALA A 30 9.11 -4.13 4.49
C ALA A 30 10.08 -3.81 5.64
N PRO A 31 9.85 -4.35 6.85
CA PRO A 31 10.78 -4.20 7.96
C PRO A 31 12.21 -4.65 7.63
N GLU A 32 12.35 -5.64 6.77
CA GLU A 32 13.63 -6.18 6.30
C GLU A 32 14.45 -5.14 5.52
N LEU A 33 13.82 -4.22 4.78
CA LEU A 33 14.53 -3.12 4.13
C LEU A 33 15.32 -2.30 5.17
N ILE A 34 14.66 -1.98 6.29
CA ILE A 34 15.27 -1.20 7.37
C ILE A 34 16.39 -2.01 8.04
N GLN A 35 16.19 -3.31 8.27
CA GLN A 35 17.22 -4.19 8.84
C GLN A 35 18.46 -4.30 7.94
N ILE A 36 18.26 -4.35 6.62
CA ILE A 36 19.37 -4.49 5.65
C ILE A 36 20.12 -3.16 5.51
N ALA A 37 19.43 -2.07 5.26
CA ALA A 37 20.05 -0.83 4.82
C ALA A 37 20.23 0.22 5.94
N GLY A 38 19.49 0.11 7.04
CA GLY A 38 19.67 0.96 8.22
C GLY A 38 19.70 2.46 7.90
N ALA A 39 20.74 3.14 8.39
CA ALA A 39 20.91 4.59 8.20
C ALA A 39 21.12 5.00 6.73
N ALA A 40 21.49 4.07 5.83
CA ALA A 40 21.61 4.36 4.41
C ALA A 40 20.28 4.76 3.77
N LEU A 41 19.13 4.42 4.41
CA LEU A 41 17.78 4.75 3.94
C LEU A 41 17.38 6.20 4.18
N GLU A 42 18.13 6.96 4.94
CA GLU A 42 17.84 8.38 5.08
C GLU A 42 17.82 9.07 3.70
N ASN A 43 16.84 9.94 3.48
CA ASN A 43 16.59 10.59 2.18
C ASN A 43 16.21 9.60 1.06
N THR A 44 15.47 8.53 1.40
CA THR A 44 14.81 7.64 0.44
C THR A 44 13.31 7.80 0.52
N PHE A 45 12.63 7.62 -0.63
CA PHE A 45 11.19 7.75 -0.75
C PHE A 45 10.62 6.55 -1.50
N TYR A 46 9.44 6.11 -1.11
CA TYR A 46 8.76 4.97 -1.72
C TYR A 46 7.31 5.32 -2.00
N SER A 47 6.82 4.91 -3.17
CA SER A 47 5.38 4.89 -3.42
C SER A 47 4.80 3.61 -2.81
N THR A 48 3.68 3.72 -2.13
CA THR A 48 2.97 2.59 -1.55
C THR A 48 1.46 2.79 -1.62
N HIS A 49 0.69 1.90 -1.05
CA HIS A 49 -0.77 1.90 -1.12
C HIS A 49 -1.45 2.28 0.18
N PHE A 50 -0.73 2.24 1.30
CA PHE A 50 -1.28 2.43 2.63
C PHE A 50 -0.22 2.97 3.59
N SER A 51 -0.62 3.76 4.58
CA SER A 51 0.23 4.15 5.70
C SER A 51 -0.58 4.19 6.99
N LEU A 52 0.00 3.68 8.07
CA LEU A 52 -0.58 3.77 9.41
C LEU A 52 -0.78 5.21 9.88
N GLU A 53 0.03 6.14 9.38
CA GLU A 53 0.00 7.56 9.73
C GLU A 53 -0.95 8.37 8.83
N ALA A 54 -1.46 7.80 7.73
CA ALA A 54 -2.48 8.46 6.92
C ALA A 54 -3.78 8.59 7.73
N GLY A 55 -4.29 9.82 7.84
CA GLY A 55 -5.38 10.17 8.75
C GLY A 55 -6.79 9.76 8.28
N ASP A 56 -6.94 8.90 7.29
CA ASP A 56 -8.26 8.44 6.83
C ASP A 56 -8.99 7.64 7.91
N PRO A 57 -10.23 8.04 8.31
CA PRO A 57 -10.98 7.37 9.37
C PRO A 57 -11.23 5.88 9.11
N LYS A 58 -11.42 5.49 7.84
CA LYS A 58 -11.68 4.10 7.47
C LYS A 58 -10.42 3.24 7.60
N GLY A 59 -9.27 3.78 7.17
CA GLY A 59 -7.97 3.18 7.38
C GLY A 59 -7.65 2.99 8.87
N GLN A 60 -7.91 4.01 9.69
CA GLN A 60 -7.71 3.93 11.13
C GLN A 60 -8.62 2.89 11.82
N ALA A 61 -9.87 2.78 11.39
CA ALA A 61 -10.78 1.74 11.90
C ALA A 61 -10.30 0.33 11.54
N PHE A 62 -9.77 0.15 10.31
CA PHE A 62 -9.15 -1.11 9.88
C PHE A 62 -7.92 -1.46 10.73
N VAL A 63 -7.00 -0.52 10.94
CA VAL A 63 -5.81 -0.72 11.79
C VAL A 63 -6.22 -1.19 13.18
N LYS A 64 -7.19 -0.51 13.80
CA LYS A 64 -7.68 -0.87 15.14
C LYS A 64 -8.28 -2.27 15.18
N ALA A 65 -9.08 -2.64 14.17
CA ALA A 65 -9.68 -3.97 14.09
C ALA A 65 -8.62 -5.06 13.84
N TYR A 66 -7.63 -4.77 13.01
CA TYR A 66 -6.51 -5.67 12.74
C TYR A 66 -5.69 -5.93 14.00
N GLN A 67 -5.29 -4.88 14.72
CA GLN A 67 -4.54 -4.98 15.96
C GLN A 67 -5.30 -5.76 17.04
N ALA A 68 -6.61 -5.55 17.16
CA ALA A 68 -7.43 -6.32 18.10
C ALA A 68 -7.47 -7.82 17.77
N LYS A 69 -7.40 -8.17 16.48
CA LYS A 69 -7.42 -9.57 16.03
C LYS A 69 -6.04 -10.24 16.09
N TYR A 70 -4.98 -9.51 15.83
CA TYR A 70 -3.61 -10.02 15.70
C TYR A 70 -2.69 -9.53 16.83
N GLN A 71 -3.19 -9.54 18.05
CA GLN A 71 -2.40 -9.32 19.29
C GLN A 71 -1.57 -8.03 19.30
N GLY A 72 -2.08 -6.98 18.68
CA GLY A 72 -1.42 -5.67 18.62
C GLY A 72 -0.51 -5.47 17.41
N GLU A 73 -0.36 -6.46 16.53
CA GLU A 73 0.40 -6.31 15.29
C GLU A 73 -0.24 -5.26 14.38
N SER A 74 0.57 -4.47 13.72
CA SER A 74 0.12 -3.47 12.76
C SER A 74 0.04 -4.05 11.35
N PRO A 75 -1.03 -3.75 10.58
CA PRO A 75 -1.11 -4.18 9.19
C PRO A 75 -0.10 -3.43 8.33
N ASP A 76 0.45 -4.12 7.33
CA ASP A 76 1.19 -3.54 6.22
C ASP A 76 0.26 -3.18 5.04
N ALA A 77 0.83 -2.65 3.95
CA ALA A 77 0.08 -2.33 2.75
C ALA A 77 -0.55 -3.59 2.10
N MET A 78 0.09 -4.76 2.16
CA MET A 78 -0.44 -5.99 1.59
C MET A 78 -1.67 -6.50 2.34
N ALA A 79 -1.67 -6.41 3.68
CA ALA A 79 -2.84 -6.72 4.50
C ALA A 79 -4.03 -5.81 4.17
N ALA A 80 -3.78 -4.49 4.00
CA ALA A 80 -4.81 -3.52 3.63
C ALA A 80 -5.37 -3.80 2.22
N LEU A 81 -4.51 -4.07 1.24
CA LEU A 81 -4.92 -4.40 -0.14
C LEU A 81 -5.69 -5.73 -0.21
N GLY A 82 -5.28 -6.74 0.55
CA GLY A 82 -6.01 -8.01 0.64
C GLY A 82 -7.42 -7.82 1.20
N TYR A 83 -7.55 -7.01 2.25
CA TYR A 83 -8.85 -6.63 2.81
C TYR A 83 -9.72 -5.90 1.77
N ASP A 84 -9.17 -4.88 1.11
CA ASP A 84 -9.91 -4.12 0.09
C ASP A 84 -10.35 -4.98 -1.08
N SER A 85 -9.50 -5.89 -1.55
CA SER A 85 -9.82 -6.83 -2.63
C SER A 85 -11.02 -7.70 -2.27
N ALA A 86 -11.08 -8.22 -1.05
CA ALA A 86 -12.21 -8.99 -0.56
C ALA A 86 -13.48 -8.13 -0.48
N MET A 87 -13.38 -6.90 0.03
CA MET A 87 -14.53 -6.01 0.16
C MET A 87 -15.10 -5.57 -1.19
N VAL A 88 -14.24 -5.27 -2.18
CA VAL A 88 -14.67 -4.96 -3.56
C VAL A 88 -15.36 -6.17 -4.20
N LEU A 89 -14.82 -7.39 -4.00
CA LEU A 89 -15.44 -8.61 -4.49
C LEU A 89 -16.81 -8.87 -3.85
N PHE A 90 -16.93 -8.72 -2.54
CA PHE A 90 -18.21 -8.91 -1.84
C PHE A 90 -19.27 -7.90 -2.29
N ASP A 91 -18.89 -6.65 -2.48
CA ASP A 91 -19.78 -5.63 -3.04
C ASP A 91 -20.23 -6.00 -4.47
N ALA A 92 -19.30 -6.46 -5.31
CA ALA A 92 -19.62 -6.87 -6.68
C ALA A 92 -20.58 -8.07 -6.69
N ILE A 93 -20.38 -9.09 -5.85
CA ILE A 93 -21.32 -10.24 -5.71
C ILE A 93 -22.69 -9.74 -5.26
N LYS A 94 -22.75 -8.83 -4.29
CA LYS A 94 -23.99 -8.25 -3.81
C LYS A 94 -24.74 -7.48 -4.93
N ARG A 95 -24.03 -6.66 -5.71
CA ARG A 95 -24.61 -5.94 -6.86
C ARG A 95 -25.04 -6.88 -7.98
N ALA A 96 -24.28 -7.93 -8.23
CA ALA A 96 -24.64 -8.97 -9.22
C ALA A 96 -25.86 -9.81 -8.82
N GLY A 97 -26.17 -9.88 -7.51
CA GLY A 97 -27.22 -10.77 -6.97
C GLY A 97 -26.96 -12.26 -7.25
N SER A 98 -25.71 -12.64 -7.53
CA SER A 98 -25.32 -13.97 -8.01
C SER A 98 -23.83 -14.21 -7.80
N THR A 99 -23.44 -15.48 -7.70
CA THR A 99 -22.04 -15.92 -7.74
C THR A 99 -21.60 -16.40 -9.12
N ASP A 100 -22.44 -16.23 -10.15
CA ASP A 100 -22.07 -16.48 -11.53
C ASP A 100 -20.89 -15.59 -11.94
N SER A 101 -19.83 -16.21 -12.49
CA SER A 101 -18.55 -15.52 -12.74
C SER A 101 -18.69 -14.39 -13.78
N ALA A 102 -19.58 -14.53 -14.76
CA ALA A 102 -19.78 -13.48 -15.78
C ALA A 102 -20.49 -12.27 -15.16
N LYS A 103 -21.52 -12.50 -14.34
CA LYS A 103 -22.24 -11.42 -13.65
C LYS A 103 -21.37 -10.70 -12.63
N VAL A 104 -20.55 -11.45 -11.88
CA VAL A 104 -19.61 -10.87 -10.91
C VAL A 104 -18.53 -10.06 -11.64
N ARG A 105 -17.97 -10.58 -12.74
CA ARG A 105 -17.01 -9.83 -13.59
C ARG A 105 -17.61 -8.50 -14.07
N ASP A 106 -18.84 -8.50 -14.56
CA ASP A 106 -19.47 -7.30 -15.07
C ASP A 106 -19.78 -6.29 -13.93
N ALA A 107 -20.17 -6.80 -12.75
CA ALA A 107 -20.32 -5.98 -11.56
C ALA A 107 -18.98 -5.41 -11.06
N LEU A 108 -17.87 -6.17 -11.11
CA LEU A 108 -16.53 -5.66 -10.81
C LEU A 108 -16.13 -4.56 -11.78
N ALA A 109 -16.34 -4.75 -13.08
CA ALA A 109 -16.02 -3.75 -14.10
C ALA A 109 -16.79 -2.42 -13.90
N ALA A 110 -17.96 -2.47 -13.27
CA ALA A 110 -18.76 -1.30 -12.93
C ALA A 110 -18.38 -0.65 -11.58
N THR A 111 -17.31 -1.10 -10.91
CA THR A 111 -16.87 -0.53 -9.63
C THR A 111 -16.33 0.88 -9.83
N LYS A 112 -16.96 1.85 -9.16
CA LYS A 112 -16.59 3.26 -9.21
C LYS A 112 -16.59 3.88 -7.81
N ASP A 113 -15.52 4.61 -7.49
CA ASP A 113 -15.33 5.33 -6.23
C ASP A 113 -15.64 4.48 -4.98
N PHE A 114 -15.38 3.16 -5.05
CA PHE A 114 -15.63 2.27 -3.93
C PHE A 114 -14.74 2.64 -2.75
N PRO A 115 -15.33 2.85 -1.56
CA PRO A 115 -14.58 3.34 -0.40
C PRO A 115 -13.79 2.21 0.26
N CYS A 116 -12.54 2.02 -0.14
CA CYS A 116 -11.57 1.10 0.43
C CYS A 116 -10.87 1.67 1.67
N VAL A 117 -10.14 0.85 2.42
CA VAL A 117 -9.28 1.31 3.53
C VAL A 117 -8.00 1.96 3.02
N THR A 118 -7.63 1.67 1.77
CA THR A 118 -6.50 2.30 1.07
C THR A 118 -6.93 3.50 0.20
N GLY A 119 -8.11 4.08 0.45
CA GLY A 119 -8.68 5.18 -0.34
C GLY A 119 -9.78 4.71 -1.29
N LYS A 120 -10.32 5.64 -2.11
CA LYS A 120 -11.34 5.29 -3.10
C LYS A 120 -10.73 4.55 -4.27
N THR A 121 -11.40 3.50 -4.73
CA THR A 121 -10.95 2.67 -5.86
C THR A 121 -12.00 2.63 -6.97
N THR A 122 -11.58 2.90 -8.18
CA THR A 122 -12.35 2.72 -9.43
C THR A 122 -11.64 1.71 -10.31
N LEU A 123 -12.36 0.79 -10.93
CA LEU A 123 -11.78 -0.11 -11.94
C LEU A 123 -12.01 0.49 -13.32
N ASP A 124 -10.92 0.67 -14.08
CA ASP A 124 -10.98 1.21 -15.45
C ASP A 124 -11.36 0.12 -16.49
N ALA A 125 -11.52 0.54 -17.74
CA ALA A 125 -11.86 -0.36 -18.84
C ALA A 125 -10.74 -1.38 -19.15
N GLN A 126 -9.51 -1.13 -18.74
CA GLN A 126 -8.36 -2.01 -18.85
C GLN A 126 -8.20 -2.92 -17.64
N ARG A 127 -9.13 -2.85 -16.65
CA ARG A 127 -9.15 -3.60 -15.40
C ARG A 127 -8.08 -3.17 -14.38
N ASN A 128 -7.52 -1.97 -14.55
CA ASN A 128 -6.61 -1.39 -13.56
C ASN A 128 -7.41 -0.70 -12.45
N ALA A 129 -6.88 -0.73 -11.24
CA ALA A 129 -7.41 0.05 -10.13
C ALA A 129 -6.85 1.47 -10.19
N THR A 130 -7.71 2.45 -10.40
CA THR A 130 -7.39 3.87 -10.26
C THR A 130 -7.65 4.28 -8.82
N LYS A 131 -6.63 4.73 -8.11
CA LYS A 131 -6.65 5.15 -6.70
C LYS A 131 -5.47 6.06 -6.38
N GLY A 132 -5.50 6.71 -5.23
CA GLY A 132 -4.37 7.50 -4.74
C GLY A 132 -3.13 6.65 -4.47
N ALA A 133 -1.96 7.25 -4.62
CA ALA A 133 -0.67 6.69 -4.23
C ALA A 133 -0.18 7.38 -2.94
N VAL A 134 0.27 6.59 -1.98
CA VAL A 134 0.87 7.09 -0.73
C VAL A 134 2.38 7.19 -0.94
N ILE A 135 2.96 8.30 -0.53
CA ILE A 135 4.41 8.48 -0.49
C ILE A 135 4.86 8.36 0.95
N ILE A 136 5.84 7.48 1.16
CA ILE A 136 6.52 7.30 2.45
C ILE A 136 8.01 7.57 2.31
N THR A 137 8.65 7.88 3.43
CA THR A 137 10.11 8.01 3.56
C THR A 137 10.60 7.17 4.74
N VAL A 138 11.91 6.97 4.86
CA VAL A 138 12.51 6.39 6.07
C VAL A 138 13.19 7.51 6.86
N ARG A 139 12.85 7.63 8.14
CA ARG A 139 13.51 8.53 9.10
C ARG A 139 13.66 7.82 10.44
N ASP A 140 14.82 7.94 11.03
CA ASP A 140 15.13 7.32 12.33
C ASP A 140 14.80 5.81 12.37
N GLY A 141 15.06 5.11 11.27
CA GLY A 141 14.81 3.68 11.13
C GLY A 141 13.32 3.31 11.12
N LYS A 142 12.42 4.22 10.70
CA LYS A 142 10.97 3.97 10.61
C LYS A 142 10.42 4.53 9.31
N PHE A 143 9.44 3.84 8.75
CA PHE A 143 8.62 4.41 7.67
C PHE A 143 7.77 5.55 8.21
N LYS A 144 7.75 6.66 7.47
CA LYS A 144 7.01 7.88 7.77
C LYS A 144 6.17 8.29 6.59
N TYR A 145 4.93 8.66 6.86
CA TYR A 145 4.04 9.23 5.85
C TYR A 145 4.57 10.61 5.39
N VAL A 146 4.51 10.86 4.09
CA VAL A 146 4.84 12.15 3.49
C VAL A 146 3.56 12.80 2.98
N GLU A 147 2.92 12.16 1.99
CA GLU A 147 1.69 12.68 1.39
C GLU A 147 0.93 11.58 0.64
N THR A 148 -0.30 11.87 0.25
CA THR A 148 -1.09 11.06 -0.67
C THR A 148 -1.35 11.83 -1.94
N ILE A 149 -0.89 11.31 -3.07
CA ILE A 149 -1.11 11.88 -4.40
C ILE A 149 -2.39 11.26 -4.96
N GLN A 150 -3.35 12.10 -5.33
CA GLN A 150 -4.60 11.65 -5.96
C GLN A 150 -4.42 11.53 -7.48
N PRO A 151 -5.17 10.61 -8.15
CA PRO A 151 -5.11 10.44 -9.60
C PRO A 151 -5.63 11.65 -10.36
#